data_58641eb619596e1bb689730efbc3d8a6
#
_entry.id   58641eb619596e1bb689730efbc3d8a6
#
_cell.length_a   1.000
_cell.length_b   1.000
_cell.length_c   1.000
_cell.angle_alpha   90.00
_cell.angle_beta   90.00
_cell.angle_gamma   90.00
#
_symmetry.space_group_name_H-M   'P 1'
#
loop_
_entity.id
_entity.type
_entity.pdbx_description
1 polymer ?
#
loop_
_entity_poly.entity_id
_entity_poly.type
_entity_poly.pdbx_seq_one_letter_code
_entity_poly.pdbx_strand_id
1 'polypeptide(L)'
;SNVAVGAAYALQTYNLDRIAIIDIDVHHGNGTEDILQYDERVLFCSSFQYPCYPHTVPDNTRSNIIHTPMHAGTSSDEFRDWVRRDWLNKLETFHPQLIMISAGFDAHQADPLADVHLDERDYRWITEELLLVADRCCNGRIVSSLEGGYDLTALSRSAYQHIRTLMRI
;
A
#
# COMPACT_ATOMS: atom_id res chain seq x y z
N SER A 1 2.03 5.56 13.10
CA SER A 1 1.92 5.53 11.64
C SER A 1 1.95 6.93 11.05
N ASN A 2 3.00 7.21 10.25
CA ASN A 2 3.16 8.53 9.61
C ASN A 2 2.04 8.81 8.61
N VAL A 3 1.64 7.80 7.84
CA VAL A 3 0.57 7.94 6.85
C VAL A 3 -0.79 8.18 7.51
N ALA A 4 -1.07 7.57 8.67
CA ALA A 4 -2.32 7.81 9.39
C ALA A 4 -2.40 9.26 9.91
N VAL A 5 -1.29 9.79 10.46
CA VAL A 5 -1.21 11.20 10.87
C VAL A 5 -1.37 12.13 9.67
N GLY A 6 -0.69 11.83 8.56
CA GLY A 6 -0.80 12.59 7.31
C GLY A 6 -2.23 12.59 6.74
N ALA A 7 -2.90 11.44 6.76
CA ALA A 7 -4.30 11.32 6.31
C ALA A 7 -5.25 12.13 7.19
N ALA A 8 -5.16 12.01 8.51
CA ALA A 8 -5.96 12.79 9.45
C ALA A 8 -5.74 14.31 9.27
N TYR A 9 -4.48 14.72 9.11
CA TYR A 9 -4.13 16.12 8.83
C TYR A 9 -4.74 16.59 7.50
N ALA A 10 -4.64 15.80 6.44
CA ALA A 10 -5.16 16.16 5.12
C ALA A 10 -6.69 16.27 5.12
N LEU A 11 -7.39 15.33 5.76
CA LEU A 11 -8.85 15.39 5.95
C LEU A 11 -9.29 16.67 6.63
N GLN A 12 -8.59 17.07 7.69
CA GLN A 12 -8.95 18.25 8.47
C GLN A 12 -8.52 19.56 7.80
N THR A 13 -7.27 19.64 7.33
CA THR A 13 -6.67 20.89 6.86
C THR A 13 -7.16 21.29 5.46
N TYR A 14 -7.32 20.29 4.58
CA TYR A 14 -7.73 20.51 3.20
C TYR A 14 -9.20 20.18 2.94
N ASN A 15 -9.93 19.86 3.99
CA ASN A 15 -11.35 19.51 3.93
C ASN A 15 -11.63 18.41 2.89
N LEU A 16 -10.79 17.37 2.91
CA LEU A 16 -10.98 16.21 2.04
C LEU A 16 -11.99 15.25 2.66
N ASP A 17 -12.76 14.58 1.80
CA ASP A 17 -13.77 13.62 2.19
C ASP A 17 -13.34 12.16 1.95
N ARG A 18 -12.34 11.94 1.08
CA ARG A 18 -11.90 10.59 0.70
C ARG A 18 -10.40 10.53 0.48
N ILE A 19 -9.72 9.72 1.29
CA ILE A 19 -8.30 9.43 1.17
C ILE A 19 -8.11 7.91 1.06
N ALA A 20 -7.34 7.45 0.08
CA ALA A 20 -6.89 6.06 0.04
C ALA A 20 -5.49 5.93 0.62
N ILE A 21 -5.31 4.95 1.50
CA ILE A 21 -3.99 4.55 2.00
C ILE A 21 -3.69 3.16 1.44
N ILE A 22 -2.56 3.03 0.78
CA ILE A 22 -2.08 1.81 0.15
C ILE A 22 -0.82 1.38 0.88
N ASP A 23 -0.90 0.26 1.57
CA ASP A 23 0.19 -0.30 2.35
C ASP A 23 0.75 -1.52 1.64
N ILE A 24 1.97 -1.40 1.14
CA ILE A 24 2.72 -2.45 0.44
C ILE A 24 3.90 -2.99 1.24
N ASP A 25 4.00 -2.60 2.52
CA ASP A 25 4.90 -3.25 3.47
C ASP A 25 4.48 -4.72 3.65
N VAL A 26 5.45 -5.61 3.84
CA VAL A 26 5.16 -7.05 3.99
C VAL A 26 4.53 -7.39 5.33
N HIS A 27 4.55 -6.47 6.27
CA HIS A 27 3.93 -6.61 7.57
C HIS A 27 2.54 -5.94 7.60
N HIS A 28 1.61 -6.55 8.31
CA HIS A 28 0.27 -5.98 8.46
C HIS A 28 0.33 -4.59 9.10
N GLY A 29 -0.22 -3.60 8.42
CA GLY A 29 -0.29 -2.20 8.88
C GLY A 29 -1.31 -1.97 10.01
N ASN A 30 -1.26 -2.83 11.05
CA ASN A 30 -2.23 -2.87 12.14
C ASN A 30 -2.37 -1.53 12.87
N GLY A 31 -1.28 -0.76 13.01
CA GLY A 31 -1.34 0.56 13.66
C GLY A 31 -2.04 1.61 12.80
N THR A 32 -1.93 1.54 11.48
CA THR A 32 -2.70 2.39 10.55
C THR A 32 -4.17 2.03 10.60
N GLU A 33 -4.47 0.74 10.55
CA GLU A 33 -5.82 0.21 10.65
C GLU A 33 -6.49 0.61 11.96
N ASP A 34 -5.83 0.39 13.10
CA ASP A 34 -6.38 0.71 14.42
C ASP A 34 -6.80 2.18 14.55
N ILE A 35 -6.02 3.09 13.98
CA ILE A 35 -6.30 4.53 14.00
C ILE A 35 -7.48 4.90 13.10
N LEU A 36 -7.60 4.27 11.92
CA LEU A 36 -8.45 4.77 10.84
C LEU A 36 -9.66 3.86 10.52
N GLN A 37 -9.75 2.68 11.11
CA GLN A 37 -10.79 1.69 10.78
C GLN A 37 -12.23 2.18 10.94
N TYR A 38 -12.46 3.20 11.75
CA TYR A 38 -13.79 3.76 11.99
C TYR A 38 -14.09 5.02 11.18
N ASP A 39 -13.13 5.50 10.38
CA ASP A 39 -13.32 6.67 9.52
C ASP A 39 -13.62 6.23 8.07
N GLU A 40 -14.89 6.24 7.69
CA GLU A 40 -15.33 5.85 6.35
C GLU A 40 -14.81 6.76 5.23
N ARG A 41 -14.22 7.91 5.57
CA ARG A 41 -13.51 8.77 4.61
C ARG A 41 -12.14 8.22 4.21
N VAL A 42 -11.68 7.16 4.87
CA VAL A 42 -10.40 6.50 4.56
C VAL A 42 -10.65 5.10 4.04
N LEU A 43 -10.15 4.81 2.84
CA LEU A 43 -10.03 3.45 2.32
C LEU A 43 -8.61 2.97 2.58
N PHE A 44 -8.46 1.88 3.32
CA PHE A 44 -7.16 1.27 3.61
C PHE A 44 -7.03 -0.08 2.91
N CYS A 45 -6.02 -0.21 2.04
CA CYS A 45 -5.66 -1.47 1.37
C CYS A 45 -4.28 -1.89 1.85
N SER A 46 -4.15 -3.08 2.42
CA SER A 46 -2.88 -3.59 2.94
C SER A 46 -2.61 -5.00 2.43
N SER A 47 -1.43 -5.19 1.81
CA SER A 47 -0.89 -6.50 1.48
C SER A 47 0.17 -6.88 2.52
N PHE A 48 0.12 -8.09 3.05
CA PHE A 48 1.06 -8.52 4.08
C PHE A 48 1.19 -10.04 4.10
N GLN A 49 2.37 -10.53 4.48
CA GLN A 49 2.54 -11.96 4.70
C GLN A 49 1.76 -12.42 5.93
N TYR A 50 1.04 -13.55 5.80
CA TYR A 50 0.30 -14.16 6.89
C TYR A 50 0.44 -15.69 6.86
N PRO A 51 0.75 -16.34 8.01
CA PRO A 51 1.09 -15.72 9.30
C PRO A 51 2.50 -15.10 9.30
N CYS A 52 2.64 -13.90 9.84
CA CYS A 52 3.90 -13.19 10.06
C CYS A 52 3.73 -12.14 11.17
N TYR A 53 4.81 -11.47 11.58
CA TYR A 53 4.71 -10.31 12.47
C TYR A 53 3.74 -9.26 11.88
N PRO A 54 2.94 -8.57 12.66
CA PRO A 54 2.82 -8.58 14.13
C PRO A 54 1.88 -9.67 14.70
N HIS A 55 1.57 -10.72 13.93
CA HIS A 55 0.69 -11.84 14.33
C HIS A 55 -0.76 -11.42 14.63
N THR A 56 -1.19 -10.29 14.11
CA THR A 56 -2.58 -9.86 14.17
C THR A 56 -3.44 -10.67 13.21
N VAL A 57 -4.64 -11.01 13.61
CA VAL A 57 -5.62 -11.66 12.73
C VAL A 57 -6.40 -10.55 12.03
N PRO A 58 -6.40 -10.51 10.69
CA PRO A 58 -7.16 -9.50 9.97
C PRO A 58 -8.66 -9.60 10.26
N ASP A 59 -9.28 -8.47 10.58
CA ASP A 59 -10.73 -8.37 10.72
C ASP A 59 -11.33 -7.83 9.42
N ASN A 60 -11.99 -8.69 8.65
CA ASN A 60 -12.60 -8.37 7.37
C ASN A 60 -14.05 -7.86 7.48
N THR A 61 -14.46 -7.38 8.65
CA THR A 61 -15.85 -6.94 8.87
C THR A 61 -16.12 -5.52 8.33
N ARG A 62 -15.09 -4.75 8.03
CA ARG A 62 -15.22 -3.34 7.61
C ARG A 62 -15.08 -3.15 6.12
N SER A 63 -16.02 -2.40 5.55
CA SER A 63 -16.07 -2.16 4.10
C SER A 63 -14.99 -1.22 3.56
N ASN A 64 -14.36 -0.44 4.44
CA ASN A 64 -13.29 0.51 4.12
C ASN A 64 -11.88 -0.05 4.39
N ILE A 65 -11.77 -1.31 4.82
CA ILE A 65 -10.50 -2.01 5.04
C ILE A 65 -10.43 -3.20 4.08
N ILE A 66 -9.36 -3.28 3.31
CA ILE A 66 -9.10 -4.39 2.39
C ILE A 66 -7.79 -5.06 2.77
N HIS A 67 -7.89 -6.25 3.30
CA HIS A 67 -6.76 -7.09 3.59
C HIS A 67 -6.45 -8.01 2.40
N THR A 68 -5.17 -8.10 2.06
CA THR A 68 -4.63 -9.03 1.07
C THR A 68 -3.54 -9.87 1.74
N PRO A 69 -3.93 -10.89 2.52
CA PRO A 69 -2.96 -11.77 3.17
C PRO A 69 -2.25 -12.62 2.12
N MET A 70 -0.94 -12.56 2.11
CA MET A 70 -0.04 -13.32 1.25
C MET A 70 0.55 -14.50 2.02
N HIS A 71 0.57 -15.69 1.42
CA HIS A 71 1.29 -16.81 2.02
C HIS A 71 2.81 -16.71 1.75
N ALA A 72 3.61 -17.43 2.54
CA ALA A 72 5.03 -17.60 2.24
C ALA A 72 5.22 -18.18 0.82
N GLY A 73 6.16 -17.65 0.05
CA GLY A 73 6.39 -18.02 -1.34
C GLY A 73 5.46 -17.33 -2.36
N THR A 74 4.59 -16.40 -1.94
CA THR A 74 3.73 -15.65 -2.87
C THR A 74 4.55 -15.00 -3.99
N SER A 75 4.16 -15.29 -5.22
CA SER A 75 4.81 -14.80 -6.44
C SER A 75 4.31 -13.42 -6.87
N SER A 76 5.07 -12.78 -7.79
CA SER A 76 4.65 -11.54 -8.47
C SER A 76 3.28 -11.64 -9.11
N ASP A 77 2.99 -12.75 -9.81
CA ASP A 77 1.73 -12.92 -10.54
C ASP A 77 0.54 -12.98 -9.56
N GLU A 78 0.66 -13.75 -8.48
CA GLU A 78 -0.38 -13.83 -7.44
C GLU A 78 -0.63 -12.48 -6.78
N PHE A 79 0.42 -11.77 -6.39
CA PHE A 79 0.31 -10.42 -5.82
C PHE A 79 -0.44 -9.47 -6.77
N ARG A 80 -0.01 -9.42 -8.05
CA ARG A 80 -0.64 -8.54 -9.04
C ARG A 80 -2.10 -8.88 -9.30
N ASP A 81 -2.44 -10.16 -9.32
CA ASP A 81 -3.81 -10.61 -9.52
C ASP A 81 -4.70 -10.23 -8.34
N TRP A 82 -4.22 -10.35 -7.09
CA TRP A 82 -4.97 -9.92 -5.91
C TRP A 82 -5.15 -8.39 -5.90
N VAL A 83 -4.12 -7.62 -6.20
CA VAL A 83 -4.24 -6.16 -6.30
C VAL A 83 -5.27 -5.75 -7.36
N ARG A 84 -5.22 -6.35 -8.56
CA ARG A 84 -6.21 -6.06 -9.61
C ARG A 84 -7.62 -6.39 -9.17
N ARG A 85 -7.82 -7.56 -8.57
CA ARG A 85 -9.13 -8.05 -8.15
C ARG A 85 -9.71 -7.24 -7.00
N ASP A 86 -8.90 -6.96 -5.98
CA ASP A 86 -9.39 -6.48 -4.69
C ASP A 86 -9.24 -4.95 -4.52
N TRP A 87 -8.20 -4.33 -5.11
CA TRP A 87 -7.90 -2.92 -4.88
C TRP A 87 -8.36 -1.99 -5.98
N LEU A 88 -8.01 -2.26 -7.25
CA LEU A 88 -8.17 -1.26 -8.31
C LEU A 88 -9.63 -0.84 -8.52
N ASN A 89 -10.56 -1.79 -8.64
CA ASN A 89 -11.98 -1.48 -8.75
C ASN A 89 -12.53 -0.73 -7.52
N LYS A 90 -12.05 -1.09 -6.34
CA LYS A 90 -12.48 -0.46 -5.09
C LYS A 90 -11.98 0.97 -4.99
N LEU A 91 -10.71 1.21 -5.38
CA LEU A 91 -10.12 2.54 -5.45
C LEU A 91 -10.86 3.45 -6.44
N GLU A 92 -11.19 2.95 -7.62
CA GLU A 92 -11.96 3.71 -8.61
C GLU A 92 -13.38 4.04 -8.11
N THR A 93 -14.05 3.07 -7.48
CA THR A 93 -15.38 3.29 -6.91
C THR A 93 -15.35 4.27 -5.74
N PHE A 94 -14.35 4.15 -4.88
CA PHE A 94 -14.15 5.05 -3.73
C PHE A 94 -13.82 6.48 -4.17
N HIS A 95 -13.15 6.62 -5.32
CA HIS A 95 -12.80 7.90 -5.94
C HIS A 95 -12.03 8.83 -4.99
N PRO A 96 -10.83 8.42 -4.52
CA PRO A 96 -10.06 9.19 -3.54
C PRO A 96 -9.67 10.56 -4.07
N GLN A 97 -9.53 11.53 -3.19
CA GLN A 97 -9.04 12.88 -3.48
C GLN A 97 -7.53 13.02 -3.22
N LEU A 98 -6.95 12.04 -2.53
CA LEU A 98 -5.53 11.89 -2.25
C LEU A 98 -5.22 10.39 -2.08
N ILE A 99 -4.11 9.93 -2.64
CA ILE A 99 -3.55 8.60 -2.37
C ILE A 99 -2.29 8.75 -1.52
N MET A 100 -2.19 7.99 -0.44
CA MET A 100 -1.00 7.89 0.38
C MET A 100 -0.47 6.46 0.36
N ILE A 101 0.84 6.29 0.26
CA ILE A 101 1.48 4.97 0.19
C ILE A 101 2.37 4.78 1.41
N SER A 102 2.12 3.72 2.19
CA SER A 102 3.09 3.11 3.09
C SER A 102 3.98 2.21 2.23
N ALA A 103 5.14 2.72 1.85
CA ALA A 103 6.03 2.07 0.90
C ALA A 103 7.08 1.25 1.64
N GLY A 104 6.73 0.03 2.05
CA GLY A 104 7.67 -1.00 2.46
C GLY A 104 8.21 -1.73 1.23
N PHE A 105 9.49 -2.07 1.27
CA PHE A 105 10.18 -2.82 0.22
C PHE A 105 10.65 -4.19 0.70
N ASP A 106 10.12 -4.65 1.82
CA ASP A 106 10.46 -5.88 2.51
C ASP A 106 9.68 -7.12 2.04
N ALA A 107 8.73 -6.97 1.12
CA ALA A 107 8.16 -8.08 0.36
C ALA A 107 9.08 -8.56 -0.78
N HIS A 108 10.26 -7.94 -0.95
CA HIS A 108 11.23 -8.35 -1.95
C HIS A 108 11.86 -9.70 -1.59
N GLN A 109 12.01 -10.60 -2.58
CA GLN A 109 12.53 -11.95 -2.41
C GLN A 109 13.92 -12.05 -1.76
N ALA A 110 14.70 -10.98 -1.74
CA ALA A 110 15.99 -10.90 -1.07
C ALA A 110 15.91 -10.38 0.36
N ASP A 111 14.73 -9.98 0.84
CA ASP A 111 14.58 -9.46 2.19
C ASP A 111 14.69 -10.60 3.22
N PRO A 112 15.42 -10.40 4.34
CA PRO A 112 15.62 -11.47 5.31
C PRO A 112 14.45 -11.66 6.30
N LEU A 113 13.46 -10.77 6.33
CA LEU A 113 12.42 -10.78 7.38
C LEU A 113 11.11 -11.43 6.94
N ALA A 114 10.93 -11.68 5.64
CA ALA A 114 9.73 -12.32 5.11
C ALA A 114 10.09 -13.28 3.96
N ASP A 115 9.09 -14.04 3.53
CA ASP A 115 9.23 -15.03 2.46
C ASP A 115 8.17 -14.79 1.37
N VAL A 116 8.11 -13.54 0.89
CA VAL A 116 7.32 -13.14 -0.27
C VAL A 116 8.30 -12.88 -1.42
N HIS A 117 7.93 -13.28 -2.64
CA HIS A 117 8.87 -13.31 -3.76
C HIS A 117 8.59 -12.21 -4.78
N LEU A 118 8.43 -10.96 -4.30
CA LEU A 118 8.39 -9.79 -5.18
C LEU A 118 9.79 -9.35 -5.61
N ASP A 119 9.86 -8.58 -6.68
CA ASP A 119 11.07 -7.90 -7.10
C ASP A 119 10.82 -6.41 -7.44
N GLU A 120 11.87 -5.69 -7.83
CA GLU A 120 11.78 -4.27 -8.15
C GLU A 120 10.79 -3.92 -9.27
N ARG A 121 10.43 -4.88 -10.15
CA ARG A 121 9.42 -4.70 -11.20
C ARG A 121 8.01 -4.67 -10.63
N ASP A 122 7.77 -5.32 -9.50
CA ASP A 122 6.48 -5.31 -8.83
C ASP A 122 6.21 -3.96 -8.18
N TYR A 123 7.21 -3.38 -7.54
CA TYR A 123 7.12 -2.04 -6.98
C TYR A 123 6.95 -0.96 -8.04
N ARG A 124 7.60 -1.12 -9.20
CA ARG A 124 7.33 -0.29 -10.36
C ARG A 124 5.88 -0.44 -10.82
N TRP A 125 5.43 -1.69 -11.04
CA TRP A 125 4.11 -1.99 -11.54
C TRP A 125 2.99 -1.44 -10.63
N ILE A 126 3.04 -1.70 -9.33
CA ILE A 126 2.02 -1.17 -8.41
C ILE A 126 2.01 0.35 -8.39
N THR A 127 3.17 0.98 -8.49
CA THR A 127 3.27 2.43 -8.56
C THR A 127 2.63 2.97 -9.85
N GLU A 128 2.84 2.32 -10.99
CA GLU A 128 2.19 2.66 -12.27
C GLU A 128 0.66 2.56 -12.16
N GLU A 129 0.13 1.48 -11.60
CA GLU A 129 -1.32 1.30 -11.39
C GLU A 129 -1.91 2.39 -10.47
N LEU A 130 -1.23 2.70 -9.37
CA LEU A 130 -1.67 3.76 -8.45
C LEU A 130 -1.63 5.16 -9.08
N LEU A 131 -0.65 5.44 -9.95
CA LEU A 131 -0.60 6.68 -10.72
C LEU A 131 -1.77 6.79 -11.70
N LEU A 132 -2.15 5.70 -12.36
CA LEU A 132 -3.33 5.68 -13.24
C LEU A 132 -4.62 5.97 -12.47
N VAL A 133 -4.77 5.41 -11.27
CA VAL A 133 -5.90 5.75 -10.38
C VAL A 133 -5.83 7.21 -9.94
N ALA A 134 -4.65 7.69 -9.52
CA ALA A 134 -4.46 9.07 -9.09
C ALA A 134 -4.81 10.08 -10.19
N ASP A 135 -4.43 9.80 -11.44
CA ASP A 135 -4.75 10.65 -12.58
C ASP A 135 -6.25 10.73 -12.82
N ARG A 136 -6.96 9.60 -12.71
CA ARG A 136 -8.41 9.56 -12.91
C ARG A 136 -9.20 10.18 -11.75
N CYS A 137 -8.74 9.97 -10.52
CA CYS A 137 -9.54 10.29 -9.33
C CYS A 137 -9.12 11.58 -8.62
N CYS A 138 -7.82 11.91 -8.59
CA CYS A 138 -7.33 12.99 -7.73
C CYS A 138 -6.25 13.89 -8.38
N ASN A 139 -6.28 14.03 -9.70
CA ASN A 139 -5.36 14.91 -10.44
C ASN A 139 -3.87 14.61 -10.13
N GLY A 140 -3.51 13.35 -10.01
CA GLY A 140 -2.16 12.90 -9.72
C GLY A 140 -1.66 13.14 -8.29
N ARG A 141 -2.56 13.48 -7.35
CA ARG A 141 -2.17 13.69 -5.94
C ARG A 141 -1.86 12.37 -5.25
N ILE A 142 -0.57 12.10 -5.13
CA ILE A 142 -0.04 10.90 -4.49
C ILE A 142 1.15 11.29 -3.60
N VAL A 143 1.23 10.70 -2.42
CA VAL A 143 2.30 10.90 -1.44
C VAL A 143 2.78 9.54 -0.97
N SER A 144 4.09 9.35 -0.89
CA SER A 144 4.68 8.09 -0.44
C SER A 144 5.60 8.31 0.75
N SER A 145 5.51 7.42 1.74
CA SER A 145 6.36 7.37 2.93
C SER A 145 7.07 6.03 2.98
N LEU A 146 8.39 6.05 3.16
CA LEU A 146 9.17 4.83 3.35
C LEU A 146 8.80 4.15 4.67
N GLU A 147 8.61 2.83 4.62
CA GLU A 147 8.44 1.95 5.77
C GLU A 147 9.58 0.91 5.81
N GLY A 148 9.27 -0.40 5.69
CA GLY A 148 10.25 -1.48 5.73
C GLY A 148 11.10 -1.64 4.49
N GLY A 149 12.10 -2.52 4.59
CA GLY A 149 13.06 -2.87 3.56
C GLY A 149 14.45 -3.04 4.18
N TYR A 150 14.90 -4.28 4.36
CA TYR A 150 16.05 -4.62 5.22
C TYR A 150 17.23 -5.22 4.47
N ASP A 151 17.04 -5.67 3.22
CA ASP A 151 18.15 -5.85 2.30
C ASP A 151 18.42 -4.52 1.57
N LEU A 152 19.56 -3.90 1.85
CA LEU A 152 19.87 -2.55 1.35
C LEU A 152 20.01 -2.49 -0.18
N THR A 153 20.37 -3.58 -0.82
CA THR A 153 20.48 -3.65 -2.28
C THR A 153 19.10 -3.73 -2.92
N ALA A 154 18.23 -4.59 -2.39
CA ALA A 154 16.85 -4.71 -2.82
C ALA A 154 16.07 -3.42 -2.57
N LEU A 155 16.21 -2.84 -1.36
CA LEU A 155 15.64 -1.54 -1.00
C LEU A 155 16.03 -0.45 -2.00
N SER A 156 17.33 -0.32 -2.28
CA SER A 156 17.86 0.70 -3.21
C SER A 156 17.25 0.56 -4.62
N ARG A 157 17.19 -0.68 -5.16
CA ARG A 157 16.65 -0.95 -6.49
C ARG A 157 15.14 -0.71 -6.54
N SER A 158 14.42 -1.19 -5.55
CA SER A 158 12.96 -1.07 -5.46
C SER A 158 12.52 0.38 -5.26
N ALA A 159 13.16 1.10 -4.33
CA ALA A 159 12.91 2.52 -4.11
C ALA A 159 13.25 3.36 -5.34
N TYR A 160 14.34 3.04 -6.05
CA TYR A 160 14.67 3.69 -7.32
C TYR A 160 13.56 3.53 -8.35
N GLN A 161 13.04 2.30 -8.55
CA GLN A 161 11.94 2.06 -9.48
C GLN A 161 10.66 2.79 -9.05
N HIS A 162 10.33 2.76 -7.77
CA HIS A 162 9.18 3.45 -7.21
C HIS A 162 9.26 4.97 -7.43
N ILE A 163 10.37 5.59 -7.03
CA ILE A 163 10.56 7.05 -7.15
C ILE A 163 10.59 7.47 -8.61
N ARG A 164 11.34 6.76 -9.45
CA ARG A 164 11.41 7.04 -10.89
C ARG A 164 10.02 7.01 -11.54
N THR A 165 9.21 6.03 -11.16
CA THR A 165 7.84 5.90 -11.67
C THR A 165 6.96 7.06 -11.17
N LEU A 166 7.05 7.44 -9.89
CA LEU A 166 6.36 8.62 -9.36
C LEU A 166 6.76 9.91 -10.08
N MET A 167 8.02 10.03 -10.47
CA MET A 167 8.53 11.17 -11.27
C MET A 167 8.13 11.10 -12.74
N ARG A 168 7.56 9.99 -13.20
CA ARG A 168 7.14 9.76 -14.61
C ARG A 168 8.30 9.81 -15.61
N ILE A 169 9.48 9.28 -15.25
CA ILE A 169 10.69 9.23 -16.07
C ILE A 169 11.28 7.83 -16.20
#